data_8e7e692354c1bd07f08687e7d8503fa6
#
_entry.id   8e7e692354c1bd07f08687e7d8503fa6
#
_cell.length_a   1.000
_cell.length_b   1.000
_cell.length_c   1.000
_cell.angle_alpha   90.00
_cell.angle_beta   90.00
_cell.angle_gamma   90.00
#
_symmetry.space_group_name_H-M   'P 1'
#
loop_
_entity.id
_entity.type
_entity.pdbx_description
1 polymer ?
#
loop_
_entity_poly.entity_id
_entity_poly.type
_entity_poly.pdbx_seq_one_letter_code
_entity_poly.pdbx_strand_id
1 'polypeptide(L)'
;MLWVLLALVLIGVAWVATSDNPWAQELQDLAGWKHDQAILQTEAPFPVAAHAFRFYKFSLPQSSTNVSIIGQFSVAPDNRGVKSSAKGTGDADMDGSIEVYVLSEPAFAVWEKGYAANSVYESGKVQQGTLQAELPAGGGVYYLVFSNKSAPKAAKSVNASILLRYKSWVPSWMRSLKSTID
;
A
#
# COMPACT_ATOMS: atom_id res chain seq x y z
N MET A 1 6.28 20.45 44.22
CA MET A 1 7.12 20.82 43.08
C MET A 1 7.31 19.68 42.07
N LEU A 2 7.68 18.48 42.51
CA LEU A 2 7.93 17.33 41.62
C LEU A 2 6.73 16.98 40.71
N TRP A 3 5.50 16.98 41.25
CA TRP A 3 4.28 16.67 40.50
C TRP A 3 3.95 17.69 39.41
N VAL A 4 4.28 18.97 39.63
CA VAL A 4 4.07 20.04 38.61
C VAL A 4 5.05 19.86 37.45
N LEU A 5 6.30 19.52 37.76
CA LEU A 5 7.30 19.22 36.71
C LEU A 5 6.91 17.98 35.91
N LEU A 6 6.44 16.94 36.57
CA LEU A 6 5.97 15.72 35.90
C LEU A 6 4.76 16.01 34.98
N ALA A 7 3.81 16.83 35.43
CA ALA A 7 2.66 17.24 34.63
C ALA A 7 3.08 18.03 33.38
N LEU A 8 4.04 18.98 33.53
CA LEU A 8 4.56 19.78 32.42
C LEU A 8 5.31 18.91 31.39
N VAL A 9 6.07 17.91 31.84
CA VAL A 9 6.74 16.96 30.96
C VAL A 9 5.71 16.12 30.20
N LEU A 10 4.68 15.63 30.88
CA LEU A 10 3.62 14.85 30.20
C LEU A 10 2.84 15.68 29.17
N ILE A 11 2.55 16.95 29.48
CA ILE A 11 1.89 17.86 28.53
C ILE A 11 2.81 18.13 27.33
N GLY A 12 4.11 18.36 27.56
CA GLY A 12 5.08 18.54 26.48
C GLY A 12 5.21 17.33 25.57
N VAL A 13 5.26 16.13 26.15
CA VAL A 13 5.29 14.87 25.40
C VAL A 13 4.01 14.67 24.59
N ALA A 14 2.84 14.93 25.20
CA ALA A 14 1.57 14.82 24.50
C ALA A 14 1.47 15.83 23.33
N TRP A 15 1.99 17.04 23.53
CA TRP A 15 1.98 18.05 22.49
C TRP A 15 2.91 17.69 21.32
N VAL A 16 4.12 17.20 21.59
CA VAL A 16 5.02 16.69 20.54
C VAL A 16 4.39 15.51 19.80
N ALA A 17 3.74 14.60 20.51
CA ALA A 17 3.12 13.40 19.92
C ALA A 17 1.94 13.71 18.98
N THR A 18 1.31 14.89 19.11
CA THR A 18 0.15 15.31 18.31
C THR A 18 0.45 16.45 17.35
N SER A 19 1.69 16.96 17.34
CA SER A 19 2.07 18.09 16.51
C SER A 19 2.51 17.67 15.10
N ASP A 20 1.98 18.34 14.07
CA ASP A 20 2.38 18.17 12.68
C ASP A 20 3.62 18.99 12.27
N ASN A 21 4.30 19.64 13.23
CA ASN A 21 5.50 20.40 12.96
C ASN A 21 6.68 19.50 12.53
N PRO A 22 7.52 19.94 11.57
CA PRO A 22 8.65 19.15 11.07
C PRO A 22 9.62 18.68 12.17
N TRP A 23 9.94 19.51 13.14
CA TRP A 23 10.83 19.14 14.25
C TRP A 23 10.17 18.14 15.22
N ALA A 24 8.85 18.21 15.40
CA ALA A 24 8.11 17.22 16.19
C ALA A 24 8.09 15.86 15.47
N GLN A 25 7.99 15.87 14.15
CA GLN A 25 8.06 14.64 13.33
C GLN A 25 9.45 13.99 13.42
N GLU A 26 10.55 14.78 13.43
CA GLU A 26 11.90 14.23 13.66
C GLU A 26 12.02 13.56 15.04
N LEU A 27 11.50 14.19 16.09
CA LEU A 27 11.50 13.59 17.43
C LEU A 27 10.62 12.34 17.51
N GLN A 28 9.46 12.34 16.85
CA GLN A 28 8.58 11.18 16.73
C GLN A 28 9.27 10.04 15.97
N ASP A 29 10.03 10.36 14.93
CA ASP A 29 10.79 9.39 14.16
C ASP A 29 11.94 8.78 14.97
N LEU A 30 12.62 9.58 15.79
CA LEU A 30 13.71 9.10 16.63
C LEU A 30 13.21 8.14 17.72
N ALA A 31 12.07 8.42 18.33
CA ALA A 31 11.50 7.69 19.46
C ALA A 31 10.37 6.73 19.06
N GLY A 32 9.92 6.76 17.80
CA GLY A 32 8.80 5.97 17.31
C GLY A 32 9.09 4.47 17.21
N TRP A 33 8.06 3.69 17.48
CA TRP A 33 8.09 2.22 17.36
C TRP A 33 7.88 1.82 15.90
N LYS A 34 8.69 0.88 15.43
CA LYS A 34 8.53 0.31 14.09
C LYS A 34 7.34 -0.65 14.05
N HIS A 35 6.55 -0.54 12.99
CA HIS A 35 5.42 -1.42 12.72
C HIS A 35 5.55 -1.96 11.31
N ASP A 36 5.38 -3.27 11.18
CA ASP A 36 5.23 -3.95 9.90
C ASP A 36 3.81 -4.52 9.86
N GLN A 37 3.02 -4.10 8.89
CA GLN A 37 1.64 -4.53 8.69
C GLN A 37 1.50 -5.16 7.31
N ALA A 38 1.04 -6.39 7.23
CA ALA A 38 0.71 -7.01 5.96
C ALA A 38 -0.51 -6.30 5.34
N ILE A 39 -0.34 -5.71 4.15
CA ILE A 39 -1.46 -5.23 3.33
C ILE A 39 -2.05 -6.39 2.56
N LEU A 40 -1.16 -7.21 1.98
CA LEU A 40 -1.52 -8.36 1.19
C LEU A 40 -0.44 -9.42 1.33
N GLN A 41 -0.84 -10.60 1.73
CA GLN A 41 0.01 -11.77 1.72
C GLN A 41 -0.82 -12.93 1.17
N THR A 42 -0.48 -13.37 -0.03
CA THR A 42 -1.23 -14.43 -0.69
C THR A 42 -0.53 -15.77 -0.54
N GLU A 43 -1.24 -16.76 -0.01
CA GLU A 43 -0.79 -18.16 0.00
C GLU A 43 -1.04 -18.83 -1.36
N ALA A 44 -2.07 -18.36 -2.08
CA ALA A 44 -2.42 -18.82 -3.41
C ALA A 44 -2.66 -17.63 -4.35
N PRO A 45 -2.40 -17.79 -5.67
CA PRO A 45 -2.66 -16.73 -6.63
C PRO A 45 -4.12 -16.28 -6.62
N PHE A 46 -4.36 -14.98 -6.71
CA PHE A 46 -5.70 -14.43 -6.86
C PHE A 46 -5.96 -13.97 -8.30
N PRO A 47 -7.20 -14.15 -8.82
CA PRO A 47 -7.51 -13.74 -10.18
C PRO A 47 -7.77 -12.23 -10.28
N VAL A 48 -7.30 -11.64 -11.38
CA VAL A 48 -7.70 -10.34 -11.90
C VAL A 48 -8.30 -10.55 -13.28
N ALA A 49 -9.62 -10.33 -13.41
CA ALA A 49 -10.35 -10.60 -14.65
C ALA A 49 -9.86 -9.71 -15.81
N ALA A 50 -10.16 -10.11 -17.04
CA ALA A 50 -9.93 -9.29 -18.22
C ALA A 50 -10.69 -7.96 -18.10
N HIS A 51 -10.12 -6.86 -18.59
CA HIS A 51 -10.65 -5.48 -18.50
C HIS A 51 -10.94 -4.99 -17.07
N ALA A 52 -10.48 -5.70 -16.04
CA ALA A 52 -10.78 -5.39 -14.66
C ALA A 52 -9.53 -5.00 -13.87
N PHE A 53 -9.77 -4.59 -12.66
CA PHE A 53 -8.74 -4.38 -11.65
C PHE A 53 -9.21 -4.95 -10.32
N ARG A 54 -8.26 -5.20 -9.43
CA ARG A 54 -8.50 -5.57 -8.04
C ARG A 54 -7.73 -4.64 -7.14
N PHE A 55 -8.33 -4.23 -6.04
CA PHE A 55 -7.68 -3.31 -5.12
C PHE A 55 -7.79 -3.79 -3.67
N TYR A 56 -6.85 -3.29 -2.87
CA TYR A 56 -6.78 -3.48 -1.43
C TYR A 56 -6.64 -2.10 -0.78
N LYS A 57 -7.64 -1.73 0.02
CA LYS A 57 -7.65 -0.48 0.77
C LYS A 57 -6.88 -0.65 2.06
N PHE A 58 -6.03 0.31 2.40
CA PHE A 58 -5.33 0.36 3.68
C PHE A 58 -5.26 1.79 4.20
N SER A 59 -5.14 1.92 5.52
CA SER A 59 -5.13 3.22 6.19
C SER A 59 -3.85 3.39 6.99
N LEU A 60 -3.29 4.59 6.94
CA LEU A 60 -2.18 5.01 7.78
C LEU A 60 -2.72 5.71 9.03
N PRO A 61 -2.22 5.40 10.22
CA PRO A 61 -2.49 6.20 11.42
C PRO A 61 -1.94 7.62 11.27
N GLN A 62 -2.62 8.61 11.86
CA GLN A 62 -2.22 10.03 11.77
C GLN A 62 -0.81 10.33 12.29
N SER A 63 -0.34 9.55 13.27
CA SER A 63 0.99 9.69 13.87
C SER A 63 2.07 8.84 13.19
N SER A 64 1.86 8.45 11.94
CA SER A 64 2.83 7.62 11.21
C SER A 64 3.92 8.47 10.58
N THR A 65 5.18 8.08 10.81
CA THR A 65 6.37 8.65 10.17
C THR A 65 7.17 7.55 9.49
N ASN A 66 8.09 7.91 8.61
CA ASN A 66 8.98 6.97 7.90
C ASN A 66 8.18 5.84 7.23
N VAL A 67 7.13 6.23 6.51
CA VAL A 67 6.16 5.30 5.94
C VAL A 67 6.65 4.80 4.61
N SER A 68 6.77 3.48 4.47
CA SER A 68 7.11 2.84 3.20
C SER A 68 6.22 1.62 2.95
N ILE A 69 5.89 1.42 1.69
CA ILE A 69 5.27 0.19 1.22
C ILE A 69 6.30 -0.60 0.44
N ILE A 70 6.49 -1.85 0.81
CA ILE A 70 7.51 -2.72 0.22
C ILE A 70 6.90 -4.09 -0.07
N GLY A 71 7.41 -4.74 -1.12
CA GLY A 71 6.99 -6.09 -1.42
C GLY A 71 7.33 -6.51 -2.84
N GLN A 72 6.77 -7.64 -3.22
CA GLN A 72 6.96 -8.22 -4.54
C GLN A 72 5.65 -8.80 -5.04
N PHE A 73 5.51 -8.84 -6.34
CA PHE A 73 4.38 -9.44 -7.02
C PHE A 73 4.84 -10.12 -8.31
N SER A 74 4.07 -11.12 -8.74
CA SER A 74 4.28 -11.83 -9.99
C SER A 74 2.97 -12.35 -10.55
N VAL A 75 2.88 -12.44 -11.86
CA VAL A 75 1.79 -13.13 -12.54
C VAL A 75 2.15 -14.61 -12.61
N ALA A 76 1.28 -15.45 -12.05
CA ALA A 76 1.46 -16.89 -12.12
C ALA A 76 1.27 -17.35 -13.58
N PRO A 77 2.09 -18.28 -14.06
CA PRO A 77 1.88 -18.87 -15.39
C PRO A 77 0.50 -19.54 -15.43
N ASP A 78 -0.24 -19.29 -16.52
CA ASP A 78 -1.54 -19.95 -16.72
C ASP A 78 -1.31 -21.42 -17.05
N ASN A 79 -1.42 -22.28 -16.01
CA ASN A 79 -1.30 -23.74 -16.14
C ASN A 79 -2.57 -24.37 -16.78
N ARG A 80 -3.53 -23.58 -17.20
CA ARG A 80 -4.69 -24.08 -17.94
C ARG A 80 -4.31 -24.31 -19.39
N GLY A 81 -3.53 -25.37 -19.64
CA GLY A 81 -3.41 -26.19 -20.85
C GLY A 81 -3.75 -25.60 -22.22
N VAL A 82 -3.50 -24.35 -22.49
CA VAL A 82 -3.47 -23.83 -23.84
C VAL A 82 -2.10 -24.17 -24.41
N LYS A 83 -2.01 -25.30 -25.12
CA LYS A 83 -0.92 -25.57 -26.01
C LYS A 83 -0.82 -24.38 -26.95
N SER A 84 0.14 -23.51 -26.70
CA SER A 84 0.55 -22.42 -27.59
C SER A 84 1.10 -23.05 -28.87
N SER A 85 0.22 -23.42 -29.76
CA SER A 85 0.52 -23.77 -31.15
C SER A 85 -0.04 -22.65 -32.03
N ALA A 86 0.56 -21.50 -31.95
CA ALA A 86 0.35 -20.45 -32.94
C ALA A 86 1.62 -19.60 -33.09
N LYS A 87 2.42 -19.97 -34.05
CA LYS A 87 3.38 -19.13 -34.72
C LYS A 87 2.57 -18.07 -35.48
N GLY A 88 2.61 -16.82 -34.99
CA GLY A 88 2.08 -15.71 -35.78
C GLY A 88 1.37 -14.65 -34.98
N THR A 89 1.86 -13.43 -35.14
CA THR A 89 1.30 -12.12 -34.77
C THR A 89 1.14 -11.86 -33.29
N GLY A 90 2.00 -10.97 -32.79
CA GLY A 90 2.04 -10.51 -31.39
C GLY A 90 0.74 -9.87 -30.93
N ASP A 91 -0.14 -10.68 -30.39
CA ASP A 91 -1.29 -10.22 -29.62
C ASP A 91 -0.78 -9.77 -28.25
N ALA A 92 -0.78 -8.48 -28.01
CA ALA A 92 -0.36 -7.84 -26.77
C ALA A 92 -1.13 -8.34 -25.52
N ASP A 93 -2.19 -9.12 -25.73
CA ASP A 93 -3.04 -9.70 -24.68
C ASP A 93 -2.47 -10.96 -24.01
N MET A 94 -1.46 -11.58 -24.62
CA MET A 94 -0.86 -12.84 -24.15
C MET A 94 0.44 -12.64 -23.36
N ASP A 95 0.83 -11.40 -23.08
CA ASP A 95 2.14 -11.10 -22.52
C ASP A 95 2.30 -11.47 -21.03
N GLY A 96 1.22 -11.87 -20.36
CA GLY A 96 1.28 -12.22 -18.94
C GLY A 96 1.53 -11.03 -18.00
N SER A 97 1.54 -9.79 -18.52
CA SER A 97 1.83 -8.60 -17.71
C SER A 97 0.65 -8.10 -16.92
N ILE A 98 0.95 -7.41 -15.82
CA ILE A 98 0.00 -6.68 -14.98
C ILE A 98 0.57 -5.31 -14.64
N GLU A 99 -0.28 -4.35 -14.38
CA GLU A 99 0.10 -3.03 -13.88
C GLU A 99 -0.27 -2.92 -12.40
N VAL A 100 0.67 -2.44 -11.57
CA VAL A 100 0.45 -2.27 -10.13
C VAL A 100 0.62 -0.81 -9.76
N TYR A 101 -0.34 -0.29 -9.00
CA TYR A 101 -0.36 1.10 -8.56
C TYR A 101 -0.51 1.19 -7.05
N VAL A 102 0.07 2.24 -6.46
CA VAL A 102 -0.27 2.72 -5.12
C VAL A 102 -0.81 4.13 -5.28
N LEU A 103 -2.08 4.31 -4.90
CA LEU A 103 -2.82 5.55 -5.09
C LEU A 103 -3.36 6.06 -3.75
N SER A 104 -3.34 7.38 -3.55
CA SER A 104 -4.12 7.98 -2.48
C SER A 104 -5.63 7.89 -2.79
N GLU A 105 -6.49 8.05 -1.79
CA GLU A 105 -7.94 7.95 -1.99
C GLU A 105 -8.47 8.93 -3.05
N PRO A 106 -8.07 10.22 -3.09
CA PRO A 106 -8.47 11.13 -4.18
C PRO A 106 -7.96 10.68 -5.55
N ALA A 107 -6.71 10.20 -5.62
CA ALA A 107 -6.11 9.74 -6.87
C ALA A 107 -6.80 8.46 -7.37
N PHE A 108 -7.15 7.53 -6.49
CA PHE A 108 -7.90 6.33 -6.83
C PHE A 108 -9.28 6.68 -7.43
N ALA A 109 -10.01 7.62 -6.84
CA ALA A 109 -11.32 8.05 -7.33
C ALA A 109 -11.28 8.65 -8.76
N VAL A 110 -10.16 9.27 -9.13
CA VAL A 110 -9.91 9.79 -10.49
C VAL A 110 -9.51 8.65 -11.44
N TRP A 111 -8.58 7.79 -11.00
CA TRP A 111 -8.05 6.67 -11.77
C TRP A 111 -9.12 5.60 -12.09
N GLU A 112 -10.00 5.32 -11.13
CA GLU A 112 -11.10 4.35 -11.30
C GLU A 112 -12.02 4.72 -12.45
N LYS A 113 -12.26 6.02 -12.64
CA LYS A 113 -13.06 6.59 -13.75
C LYS A 113 -12.33 6.60 -15.10
N GLY A 114 -11.09 6.14 -15.14
CA GLY A 114 -10.29 6.06 -16.37
C GLY A 114 -9.48 7.30 -16.69
N TYR A 115 -9.40 8.28 -15.79
CA TYR A 115 -8.57 9.47 -15.97
C TYR A 115 -7.14 9.22 -15.45
N ALA A 116 -6.20 9.98 -15.98
CA ALA A 116 -4.83 10.00 -15.44
C ALA A 116 -4.84 10.54 -14.00
N ALA A 117 -4.15 9.85 -13.10
CA ALA A 117 -4.03 10.23 -11.70
C ALA A 117 -2.57 10.10 -11.25
N ASN A 118 -2.16 10.97 -10.32
CA ASN A 118 -0.83 10.88 -9.73
C ASN A 118 -0.76 9.65 -8.80
N SER A 119 0.08 8.70 -9.16
CA SER A 119 0.38 7.52 -8.35
C SER A 119 1.60 7.77 -7.47
N VAL A 120 1.61 7.20 -6.26
CA VAL A 120 2.82 7.13 -5.43
C VAL A 120 3.79 6.09 -6.00
N TYR A 121 3.23 5.04 -6.60
CA TYR A 121 3.97 3.99 -7.29
C TYR A 121 3.18 3.51 -8.51
N GLU A 122 3.91 3.23 -9.57
CA GLU A 122 3.40 2.61 -10.79
C GLU A 122 4.47 1.68 -11.36
N SER A 123 4.10 0.43 -11.61
CA SER A 123 5.04 -0.57 -12.13
C SER A 123 5.19 -0.52 -13.64
N GLY A 124 4.25 0.11 -14.37
CA GLY A 124 4.04 -0.19 -15.78
C GLY A 124 3.58 -1.64 -15.99
N LYS A 125 3.60 -2.08 -17.24
CA LYS A 125 3.24 -3.45 -17.63
C LYS A 125 4.40 -4.41 -17.39
N VAL A 126 4.31 -5.24 -16.36
CA VAL A 126 5.36 -6.19 -15.98
C VAL A 126 4.77 -7.54 -15.57
N GLN A 127 5.52 -8.61 -15.80
CA GLN A 127 5.13 -9.97 -15.35
C GLN A 127 5.47 -10.19 -13.88
N GLN A 128 6.49 -9.52 -13.38
CA GLN A 128 6.90 -9.53 -11.98
C GLN A 128 7.56 -8.22 -11.62
N GLY A 129 7.49 -7.83 -10.38
CA GLY A 129 8.10 -6.59 -9.91
C GLY A 129 8.31 -6.55 -8.42
N THR A 130 9.18 -5.61 -8.01
CA THR A 130 9.36 -5.22 -6.63
C THR A 130 8.67 -3.88 -6.43
N LEU A 131 7.80 -3.80 -5.43
CA LEU A 131 7.18 -2.57 -5.01
C LEU A 131 8.03 -1.98 -3.88
N GLN A 132 8.48 -0.76 -4.06
CA GLN A 132 9.15 0.04 -3.04
C GLN A 132 8.77 1.49 -3.26
N ALA A 133 8.02 2.06 -2.33
CA ALA A 133 7.58 3.44 -2.38
C ALA A 133 7.50 4.03 -0.98
N GLU A 134 7.85 5.30 -0.86
CA GLU A 134 7.67 6.09 0.34
C GLU A 134 6.32 6.79 0.28
N LEU A 135 5.61 6.77 1.41
CA LEU A 135 4.34 7.45 1.56
C LEU A 135 4.52 8.68 2.44
N PRO A 136 3.74 9.75 2.23
CA PRO A 136 3.78 10.91 3.09
C PRO A 136 3.55 10.54 4.56
N ALA A 137 4.25 11.22 5.45
CA ALA A 137 4.00 11.12 6.87
C ALA A 137 2.58 11.61 7.22
N GLY A 138 2.06 11.12 8.33
CA GLY A 138 0.70 11.42 8.78
C GLY A 138 -0.32 10.38 8.35
N GLY A 139 -1.58 10.65 8.64
CA GLY A 139 -2.69 9.76 8.31
C GLY A 139 -3.11 9.84 6.85
N GLY A 140 -3.70 8.77 6.36
CA GLY A 140 -4.24 8.75 5.01
C GLY A 140 -4.82 7.39 4.63
N VAL A 141 -5.63 7.42 3.59
CA VAL A 141 -6.22 6.23 2.99
C VAL A 141 -5.58 6.02 1.63
N TYR A 142 -5.14 4.80 1.37
CA TYR A 142 -4.46 4.41 0.15
C TYR A 142 -5.04 3.13 -0.42
N TYR A 143 -4.79 2.93 -1.71
CA TYR A 143 -5.23 1.79 -2.49
C TYR A 143 -4.03 1.16 -3.20
N LEU A 144 -3.81 -0.11 -2.94
CA LEU A 144 -2.93 -0.97 -3.74
C LEU A 144 -3.79 -1.60 -4.83
N VAL A 145 -3.48 -1.32 -6.09
CA VAL A 145 -4.29 -1.72 -7.23
C VAL A 145 -3.50 -2.63 -8.15
N PHE A 146 -4.09 -3.74 -8.54
CA PHE A 146 -3.61 -4.65 -9.59
C PHE A 146 -4.54 -4.51 -10.78
N SER A 147 -4.03 -3.93 -11.88
CA SER A 147 -4.83 -3.59 -13.06
C SER A 147 -4.52 -4.51 -14.22
N ASN A 148 -5.57 -5.10 -14.77
CA ASN A 148 -5.57 -5.86 -16.02
C ASN A 148 -6.46 -5.16 -17.07
N LYS A 149 -6.63 -3.83 -16.96
CA LYS A 149 -7.49 -3.05 -17.86
C LYS A 149 -6.98 -3.09 -19.32
N SER A 150 -5.68 -3.25 -19.50
CA SER A 150 -5.04 -3.29 -20.81
C SER A 150 -5.14 -4.63 -21.52
N ALA A 151 -5.59 -5.71 -20.85
CA ALA A 151 -5.72 -7.05 -21.44
C ALA A 151 -7.19 -7.45 -21.60
N PRO A 152 -7.77 -7.32 -22.79
CA PRO A 152 -9.20 -7.51 -23.00
C PRO A 152 -9.66 -8.97 -23.00
N LYS A 153 -8.79 -9.94 -23.17
CA LYS A 153 -9.18 -11.33 -23.43
C LYS A 153 -8.82 -12.32 -22.34
N ALA A 154 -7.84 -12.01 -21.48
CA ALA A 154 -7.31 -12.98 -20.54
C ALA A 154 -7.34 -12.48 -19.08
N ALA A 155 -7.87 -13.31 -18.19
CA ALA A 155 -7.69 -13.12 -16.77
C ALA A 155 -6.23 -13.43 -16.36
N LYS A 156 -5.71 -12.74 -15.38
CA LYS A 156 -4.37 -12.95 -14.83
C LYS A 156 -4.47 -13.51 -13.41
N SER A 157 -3.63 -14.46 -13.08
CA SER A 157 -3.46 -14.95 -11.72
C SER A 157 -2.24 -14.31 -11.08
N VAL A 158 -2.40 -13.63 -9.96
CA VAL A 158 -1.34 -12.81 -9.34
C VAL A 158 -1.00 -13.36 -7.96
N ASN A 159 0.30 -13.52 -7.70
CA ASN A 159 0.86 -13.70 -6.37
C ASN A 159 1.42 -12.37 -5.90
N ALA A 160 1.19 -12.01 -4.65
CA ALA A 160 1.78 -10.80 -4.08
C ALA A 160 2.02 -10.95 -2.58
N SER A 161 3.12 -10.35 -2.12
CA SER A 161 3.45 -10.19 -0.71
C SER A 161 3.86 -8.75 -0.48
N ILE A 162 2.98 -7.95 0.11
CA ILE A 162 3.13 -6.51 0.27
C ILE A 162 2.95 -6.14 1.74
N LEU A 163 3.94 -5.43 2.26
CA LEU A 163 4.00 -4.96 3.63
C LEU A 163 3.99 -3.42 3.65
N LEU A 164 3.28 -2.88 4.61
CA LEU A 164 3.35 -1.49 5.02
C LEU A 164 4.27 -1.41 6.24
N ARG A 165 5.32 -0.62 6.12
CA ARG A 165 6.28 -0.34 7.19
C ARG A 165 6.16 1.12 7.59
N TYR A 166 6.05 1.41 8.86
CA TYR A 166 6.00 2.77 9.38
C TYR A 166 6.49 2.82 10.82
N LYS A 167 6.84 4.01 11.28
CA LYS A 167 7.03 4.28 12.71
C LYS A 167 5.81 5.01 13.26
N SER A 168 5.47 4.76 14.51
CA SER A 168 4.40 5.46 15.20
C SER A 168 4.74 5.59 16.67
N TRP A 169 4.41 6.76 17.22
CA TRP A 169 4.55 7.03 18.64
C TRP A 169 3.56 6.25 19.51
N VAL A 170 2.40 5.90 18.94
CA VAL A 170 1.36 5.17 19.67
C VAL A 170 1.59 3.67 19.56
N PRO A 171 1.82 2.95 20.67
CA PRO A 171 1.95 1.50 20.66
C PRO A 171 0.74 0.80 20.04
N SER A 172 0.96 -0.32 19.38
CA SER A 172 -0.10 -1.08 18.68
C SER A 172 -1.28 -1.48 19.59
N TRP A 173 -1.01 -1.80 20.87
CA TRP A 173 -2.03 -2.17 21.84
C TRP A 173 -2.97 -1.02 22.24
N MET A 174 -2.50 0.23 22.21
CA MET A 174 -3.37 1.40 22.45
C MET A 174 -4.34 1.67 21.31
N ARG A 175 -4.02 1.23 20.09
CA ARG A 175 -4.87 1.41 18.90
C ARG A 175 -6.05 0.46 18.88
N SER A 176 -5.89 -0.75 19.42
CA SER A 176 -6.98 -1.73 19.52
C SER A 176 -8.08 -1.28 20.49
N LEU A 177 -7.76 -0.42 21.47
CA LEU A 177 -8.74 0.11 22.40
C LEU A 177 -9.69 1.13 21.76
N LYS A 178 -9.23 1.86 20.72
CA LYS A 178 -10.05 2.89 20.06
C LYS A 178 -11.07 2.30 19.09
N SER A 179 -10.81 1.13 18.50
CA SER A 179 -11.75 0.43 17.61
C SER A 179 -12.90 -0.30 18.32
N THR A 180 -12.89 -0.30 19.67
CA THR A 180 -13.94 -0.96 20.47
C THR A 180 -14.99 0.05 20.97
N ILE A 181 -14.77 1.36 20.74
CA ILE A 181 -15.63 2.44 21.25
C ILE A 181 -16.47 3.10 20.13
N ASP A 182 -16.21 2.81 18.87
CA ASP A 182 -17.01 3.18 17.69
C ASP A 182 -17.86 1.97 17.25
#